data_7980a18f229c8d8e2beb284b0734f916
#
_entry.id   7980a18f229c8d8e2beb284b0734f916
#
_cell.length_a   1.000
_cell.length_b   1.000
_cell.length_c   1.000
_cell.angle_alpha   90.00
_cell.angle_beta   90.00
_cell.angle_gamma   90.00
#
_symmetry.space_group_name_H-M   'P 1'
#
loop_
_entity.id
_entity.type
_entity.pdbx_description
1 polymer ?
#
loop_
_entity_poly.entity_id
_entity_poly.type
_entity_poly.pdbx_seq_one_letter_code
_entity_poly.pdbx_strand_id
1 'polypeptide(L)'
;QGLTASLFGNTDKEKLTATAFTSEDVMAATFNTDIMTEIGKVIGNNCLSAGVAILYGPGNNIHRTPYGGRNFEYYSEDGFLSGKMSAYEVAAIQEKGVHVVMKHFALNDCEQDRIGLGVWLSEQAAREVYLKAFQDVFEEGNANGTMVAYTRWGCIWSGGNKGLMTGIMRNEWGSNGLTITDNVLNPYVNGPDGVMAGGVTTY
;
A
#
# COMPACT_ATOMS: atom_id res chain seq x y z
N GLN A 1 -9.51 6.78 -5.33
CA GLN A 1 -9.77 5.34 -5.25
C GLN A 1 -11.25 5.08 -5.49
N GLY A 2 -11.61 4.39 -6.54
CA GLY A 2 -12.97 3.93 -6.78
C GLY A 2 -13.06 2.44 -6.45
N LEU A 3 -14.08 2.03 -5.70
CA LEU A 3 -14.44 0.62 -5.62
C LEU A 3 -14.84 0.16 -7.01
N THR A 4 -13.97 -0.58 -7.68
CA THR A 4 -14.33 -1.26 -8.93
C THR A 4 -15.14 -2.49 -8.57
N ALA A 5 -16.46 -2.34 -8.54
CA ALA A 5 -17.42 -3.39 -8.26
C ALA A 5 -17.38 -4.56 -9.27
N SER A 6 -16.52 -4.53 -10.27
CA SER A 6 -16.58 -5.43 -11.41
C SER A 6 -15.74 -6.70 -11.28
N LEU A 7 -14.86 -6.82 -10.29
CA LEU A 7 -13.90 -7.93 -10.25
C LEU A 7 -14.31 -9.13 -9.39
N PHE A 8 -15.21 -8.98 -8.44
CA PHE A 8 -15.53 -10.07 -7.51
C PHE A 8 -17.01 -10.17 -7.18
N GLY A 9 -17.74 -10.88 -8.03
CA GLY A 9 -19.03 -11.50 -7.70
C GLY A 9 -20.22 -10.56 -7.50
N ASN A 10 -21.32 -11.05 -7.88
CA ASN A 10 -22.72 -10.67 -7.66
C ASN A 10 -22.99 -9.29 -7.05
N THR A 11 -22.82 -8.28 -7.83
CA THR A 11 -23.17 -6.92 -7.48
C THR A 11 -24.49 -6.57 -8.13
N ASP A 12 -25.51 -6.41 -7.31
CA ASP A 12 -26.70 -5.64 -7.67
C ASP A 12 -26.21 -4.21 -7.97
N LYS A 13 -25.76 -3.98 -9.19
CA LYS A 13 -25.15 -2.70 -9.65
C LYS A 13 -26.05 -1.49 -9.39
N GLU A 14 -27.35 -1.71 -9.20
CA GLU A 14 -28.32 -0.66 -8.93
C GLU A 14 -28.30 -0.15 -7.47
N LYS A 15 -27.62 -0.85 -6.56
CA LYS A 15 -27.61 -0.50 -5.13
C LYS A 15 -26.26 -0.02 -4.58
N LEU A 16 -25.19 -0.11 -5.37
CA LEU A 16 -23.87 0.34 -4.93
C LEU A 16 -23.65 1.80 -5.29
N THR A 17 -23.81 2.66 -4.31
CA THR A 17 -23.34 4.04 -4.39
C THR A 17 -22.02 4.14 -3.67
N ALA A 18 -20.95 4.47 -4.40
CA ALA A 18 -19.64 4.79 -3.83
C ALA A 18 -19.33 6.26 -4.06
N THR A 19 -18.72 6.90 -3.08
CA THR A 19 -18.25 8.27 -3.22
C THR A 19 -17.04 8.30 -4.13
N ALA A 20 -17.06 9.18 -5.13
CA ALA A 20 -15.88 9.46 -5.94
C ALA A 20 -14.99 10.48 -5.20
N PHE A 21 -13.74 10.12 -4.98
CA PHE A 21 -12.74 11.00 -4.38
C PHE A 21 -11.76 11.53 -5.44
N THR A 22 -11.03 12.57 -5.08
CA THR A 22 -9.86 13.01 -5.84
C THR A 22 -8.74 11.96 -5.77
N SER A 23 -7.69 12.17 -6.55
CA SER A 23 -6.47 11.37 -6.45
C SER A 23 -5.74 11.60 -5.13
N GLU A 24 -4.91 10.65 -4.72
CA GLU A 24 -4.22 10.68 -3.41
C GLU A 24 -3.24 11.86 -3.30
N ASP A 25 -2.60 12.24 -4.38
CA ASP A 25 -1.73 13.42 -4.44
C ASP A 25 -2.50 14.73 -4.14
N VAL A 26 -3.73 14.86 -4.66
CA VAL A 26 -4.59 16.01 -4.35
C VAL A 26 -5.05 15.99 -2.90
N MET A 27 -5.35 14.81 -2.35
CA MET A 27 -5.69 14.65 -0.94
C MET A 27 -4.51 15.08 -0.06
N ALA A 28 -3.30 14.62 -0.37
CA ALA A 28 -2.10 14.98 0.37
C ALA A 28 -1.76 16.46 0.30
N ALA A 29 -2.04 17.12 -0.83
CA ALA A 29 -1.83 18.55 -1.00
C ALA A 29 -2.69 19.43 -0.07
N THR A 30 -3.65 18.85 0.64
CA THR A 30 -4.39 19.55 1.70
C THR A 30 -3.58 19.78 2.95
N PHE A 31 -2.54 18.97 3.20
CA PHE A 31 -1.76 18.95 4.44
C PHE A 31 -2.63 18.83 5.70
N ASN A 32 -3.81 18.21 5.58
CA ASN A 32 -4.81 18.16 6.63
C ASN A 32 -5.21 16.71 6.97
N THR A 33 -4.73 16.22 8.09
CA THR A 33 -4.99 14.86 8.57
C THR A 33 -6.44 14.63 9.01
N ASP A 34 -7.17 15.68 9.40
CA ASP A 34 -8.59 15.56 9.75
C ASP A 34 -9.41 15.24 8.50
N ILE A 35 -9.07 15.86 7.37
CA ILE A 35 -9.69 15.52 6.08
C ILE A 35 -9.41 14.06 5.72
N MET A 36 -8.19 13.58 5.91
CA MET A 36 -7.85 12.16 5.65
C MET A 36 -8.65 11.21 6.53
N THR A 37 -8.85 11.56 7.80
CA THR A 37 -9.70 10.80 8.71
C THR A 37 -11.14 10.73 8.20
N GLU A 38 -11.73 11.85 7.78
CA GLU A 38 -13.10 11.86 7.25
C GLU A 38 -13.22 11.07 5.93
N ILE A 39 -12.24 11.19 5.04
CA ILE A 39 -12.17 10.41 3.80
C ILE A 39 -12.10 8.90 4.14
N GLY A 40 -11.22 8.50 5.06
CA GLY A 40 -11.09 7.13 5.50
C GLY A 40 -12.40 6.54 6.06
N LYS A 41 -13.14 7.32 6.86
CA LYS A 41 -14.46 6.91 7.36
C LYS A 41 -15.45 6.65 6.22
N VAL A 42 -15.47 7.51 5.20
CA VAL A 42 -16.36 7.34 4.04
C VAL A 42 -15.94 6.15 3.20
N ILE A 43 -14.63 5.96 2.96
CA ILE A 43 -14.13 4.78 2.24
C ILE A 43 -14.51 3.49 2.99
N GLY A 44 -14.29 3.45 4.30
CA GLY A 44 -14.68 2.31 5.12
C GLY A 44 -16.17 2.00 5.04
N ASN A 45 -17.03 3.01 5.12
CA ASN A 45 -18.47 2.86 4.96
C ASN A 45 -18.84 2.34 3.56
N ASN A 46 -18.20 2.85 2.50
CA ASN A 46 -18.40 2.37 1.14
C ASN A 46 -18.00 0.90 1.00
N CYS A 47 -16.87 0.49 1.61
CA CYS A 47 -16.43 -0.90 1.65
C CYS A 47 -17.48 -1.80 2.31
N LEU A 48 -17.98 -1.41 3.48
CA LEU A 48 -19.03 -2.17 4.19
C LEU A 48 -20.30 -2.30 3.34
N SER A 49 -20.74 -1.20 2.73
CA SER A 49 -21.93 -1.19 1.86
C SER A 49 -21.76 -2.09 0.65
N ALA A 50 -20.54 -2.22 0.16
CA ALA A 50 -20.21 -3.08 -0.98
C ALA A 50 -19.89 -4.54 -0.58
N GLY A 51 -19.91 -4.88 0.71
CA GLY A 51 -19.49 -6.20 1.21
C GLY A 51 -18.00 -6.48 1.05
N VAL A 52 -17.17 -5.42 0.99
CA VAL A 52 -15.71 -5.53 0.86
C VAL A 52 -15.09 -5.60 2.24
N ALA A 53 -14.52 -6.75 2.59
CA ALA A 53 -13.84 -6.96 3.86
C ALA A 53 -12.37 -6.53 3.84
N ILE A 54 -11.73 -6.54 2.66
CA ILE A 54 -10.32 -6.21 2.48
C ILE A 54 -10.18 -5.19 1.36
N LEU A 55 -9.56 -4.05 1.65
CA LEU A 55 -9.27 -2.99 0.69
C LEU A 55 -7.79 -3.06 0.26
N TYR A 56 -7.52 -3.15 -1.05
CA TYR A 56 -6.18 -3.10 -1.62
C TYR A 56 -5.77 -1.66 -1.93
N GLY A 57 -5.28 -1.01 -0.93
CA GLY A 57 -4.89 0.40 -0.88
C GLY A 57 -4.76 0.89 0.56
N PRO A 58 -4.35 2.14 0.76
CA PRO A 58 -3.87 3.08 -0.24
C PRO A 58 -2.52 2.74 -0.83
N GLY A 59 -2.10 3.49 -1.87
CA GLY A 59 -0.75 3.43 -2.42
C GLY A 59 0.20 4.35 -1.66
N ASN A 60 1.36 3.83 -1.23
CA ASN A 60 2.29 4.56 -0.38
C ASN A 60 3.70 4.74 -0.99
N ASN A 61 3.89 4.37 -2.26
CA ASN A 61 5.17 4.67 -2.91
C ASN A 61 5.31 6.18 -3.14
N ILE A 62 6.55 6.64 -3.26
CA ILE A 62 6.83 8.06 -3.45
C ILE A 62 6.91 8.45 -4.93
N HIS A 63 6.66 9.71 -5.23
CA HIS A 63 6.85 10.28 -6.56
C HIS A 63 8.34 10.51 -6.83
N ARG A 64 8.93 9.75 -7.76
CA ARG A 64 10.34 9.91 -8.17
C ARG A 64 10.50 10.78 -9.40
N THR A 65 9.49 10.81 -10.24
CA THR A 65 9.47 11.55 -11.49
C THR A 65 8.05 12.01 -11.77
N PRO A 66 7.85 13.19 -12.37
CA PRO A 66 6.52 13.64 -12.78
C PRO A 66 5.88 12.75 -13.85
N TYR A 67 6.68 11.92 -14.52
CA TYR A 67 6.21 10.98 -15.55
C TYR A 67 5.87 9.59 -14.99
N GLY A 68 5.84 9.42 -13.68
CA GLY A 68 5.43 8.16 -13.04
C GLY A 68 3.97 7.83 -13.38
N GLY A 69 3.73 6.67 -14.00
CA GLY A 69 2.40 6.31 -14.50
C GLY A 69 1.33 6.12 -13.42
N ARG A 70 1.74 6.03 -12.14
CA ARG A 70 0.85 5.83 -10.99
C ARG A 70 0.99 6.90 -9.92
N ASN A 71 1.56 8.07 -10.24
CA ASN A 71 1.69 9.15 -9.26
C ASN A 71 0.34 9.58 -8.65
N PHE A 72 -0.74 9.51 -9.42
CA PHE A 72 -2.09 9.81 -8.94
C PHE A 72 -2.57 8.88 -7.82
N GLU A 73 -1.98 7.70 -7.70
CA GLU A 73 -2.30 6.67 -6.70
C GLU A 73 -1.43 6.78 -5.44
N TYR A 74 -0.50 7.72 -5.41
CA TYR A 74 0.47 7.91 -4.34
C TYR A 74 0.39 9.35 -3.82
N TYR A 75 0.66 9.55 -2.53
CA TYR A 75 0.39 10.84 -1.87
C TYR A 75 1.38 11.95 -2.25
N SER A 76 2.70 11.66 -2.26
CA SER A 76 3.72 12.70 -2.39
C SER A 76 5.08 12.14 -2.82
N GLU A 77 6.00 13.04 -3.15
CA GLU A 77 7.44 12.75 -3.22
C GLU A 77 8.10 12.68 -1.83
N ASP A 78 7.45 13.24 -0.81
CA ASP A 78 7.92 13.28 0.57
C ASP A 78 7.38 12.08 1.35
N GLY A 79 8.30 11.23 1.87
CA GLY A 79 7.94 10.03 2.62
C GLY A 79 7.23 10.34 3.94
N PHE A 80 7.57 11.45 4.60
CA PHE A 80 6.92 11.87 5.84
C PHE A 80 5.48 12.31 5.59
N LEU A 81 5.25 13.20 4.60
CA LEU A 81 3.90 13.62 4.23
C LEU A 81 3.05 12.42 3.82
N SER A 82 3.59 11.55 2.95
CA SER A 82 2.88 10.33 2.52
C SER A 82 2.51 9.44 3.70
N GLY A 83 3.45 9.20 4.60
CA GLY A 83 3.23 8.38 5.79
C GLY A 83 2.15 8.95 6.69
N LYS A 84 2.21 10.26 6.99
CA LYS A 84 1.23 10.91 7.85
C LYS A 84 -0.18 10.90 7.25
N MET A 85 -0.32 11.33 6.00
CA MET A 85 -1.63 11.40 5.37
C MET A 85 -2.29 10.02 5.28
N SER A 86 -1.53 9.01 4.85
CA SER A 86 -2.05 7.65 4.76
C SER A 86 -2.31 6.98 6.10
N ALA A 87 -1.53 7.28 7.14
CA ALA A 87 -1.75 6.72 8.47
C ALA A 87 -3.14 7.08 9.03
N TYR A 88 -3.55 8.33 8.90
CA TYR A 88 -4.87 8.78 9.35
C TYR A 88 -6.01 8.19 8.50
N GLU A 89 -5.83 8.09 7.19
CA GLU A 89 -6.79 7.44 6.31
C GLU A 89 -6.96 5.95 6.66
N VAL A 90 -5.85 5.22 6.78
CA VAL A 90 -5.84 3.79 7.09
C VAL A 90 -6.48 3.51 8.45
N ALA A 91 -6.11 4.25 9.49
CA ALA A 91 -6.71 4.11 10.80
C ALA A 91 -8.24 4.25 10.75
N ALA A 92 -8.73 5.28 10.07
CA ALA A 92 -10.16 5.54 9.95
C ALA A 92 -10.93 4.49 9.12
N ILE A 93 -10.31 3.92 8.09
CA ILE A 93 -10.88 2.79 7.35
C ILE A 93 -10.99 1.55 8.24
N GLN A 94 -9.92 1.26 8.98
CA GLN A 94 -9.85 0.09 9.87
C GLN A 94 -10.81 0.18 11.06
N GLU A 95 -11.09 1.37 11.57
CA GLU A 95 -12.14 1.60 12.58
C GLU A 95 -13.53 1.11 12.14
N LYS A 96 -13.78 1.02 10.84
CA LYS A 96 -15.02 0.45 10.29
C LYS A 96 -15.01 -1.08 10.22
N GLY A 97 -13.92 -1.74 10.61
CA GLY A 97 -13.77 -3.19 10.51
C GLY A 97 -13.32 -3.70 9.13
N VAL A 98 -12.85 -2.83 8.26
CA VAL A 98 -12.30 -3.17 6.95
C VAL A 98 -10.80 -3.37 7.07
N HIS A 99 -10.27 -4.51 6.61
CA HIS A 99 -8.84 -4.73 6.54
C HIS A 99 -8.23 -3.89 5.42
N VAL A 100 -7.13 -3.20 5.74
CA VAL A 100 -6.38 -2.41 4.76
C VAL A 100 -5.11 -3.16 4.37
N VAL A 101 -4.89 -3.31 3.08
CA VAL A 101 -3.67 -3.86 2.49
C VAL A 101 -3.00 -2.75 1.69
N MET A 102 -2.20 -1.92 2.38
CA MET A 102 -1.49 -0.82 1.73
C MET A 102 -0.42 -1.33 0.77
N LYS A 103 -0.03 -0.51 -0.22
CA LYS A 103 0.79 -0.97 -1.34
C LYS A 103 1.68 0.12 -1.92
N HIS A 104 2.72 -0.25 -2.68
CA HIS A 104 3.28 -1.58 -2.90
C HIS A 104 4.62 -1.65 -2.18
N PHE A 105 4.74 -2.51 -1.20
CA PHE A 105 5.90 -2.62 -0.30
C PHE A 105 6.98 -3.51 -0.91
N ALA A 106 8.12 -2.96 -1.30
CA ALA A 106 8.47 -1.56 -1.33
C ALA A 106 9.20 -1.22 -2.64
N LEU A 107 9.49 0.08 -2.85
CA LEU A 107 10.31 0.58 -3.96
C LEU A 107 9.63 0.49 -5.33
N ASN A 108 8.30 0.56 -5.42
CA ASN A 108 7.56 0.59 -6.68
C ASN A 108 7.33 2.04 -7.16
N ASP A 109 8.43 2.77 -7.36
CA ASP A 109 8.40 4.19 -7.76
C ASP A 109 8.52 4.39 -9.28
N CYS A 110 8.66 3.29 -10.01
CA CYS A 110 8.74 3.28 -11.47
C CYS A 110 7.89 2.14 -12.03
N GLU A 111 7.04 2.45 -12.98
CA GLU A 111 6.15 1.47 -13.60
C GLU A 111 6.77 0.79 -14.83
N GLN A 112 7.76 1.44 -15.44
CA GLN A 112 8.43 0.86 -16.60
C GLN A 112 9.27 -0.35 -16.18
N ASP A 113 9.00 -1.49 -16.81
CA ASP A 113 9.69 -2.77 -16.58
C ASP A 113 9.72 -3.20 -15.11
N ARG A 114 8.73 -2.78 -14.30
CA ARG A 114 8.68 -2.99 -12.84
C ARG A 114 8.79 -4.45 -12.42
N ILE A 115 8.38 -5.39 -13.27
CA ILE A 115 8.54 -6.82 -13.01
C ILE A 115 10.00 -7.19 -13.16
N GLY A 116 10.67 -7.39 -12.02
CA GLY A 116 12.11 -7.69 -12.00
C GLY A 116 13.03 -6.49 -11.99
N LEU A 117 12.49 -5.27 -11.97
CA LEU A 117 13.29 -4.05 -11.82
C LEU A 117 14.08 -4.09 -10.51
N GLY A 118 15.40 -4.01 -10.61
CA GLY A 118 16.30 -3.87 -9.46
C GLY A 118 16.50 -2.41 -9.09
N VAL A 119 16.08 -2.04 -7.87
CA VAL A 119 16.30 -0.70 -7.32
C VAL A 119 17.52 -0.73 -6.41
N TRP A 120 18.49 0.12 -6.69
CA TRP A 120 19.75 0.21 -5.95
C TRP A 120 19.80 1.51 -5.16
N LEU A 121 19.91 1.40 -3.85
CA LEU A 121 19.98 2.54 -2.96
C LEU A 121 20.66 2.14 -1.65
N SER A 122 21.18 3.13 -0.92
CA SER A 122 21.71 2.92 0.42
C SER A 122 20.57 2.60 1.40
N GLU A 123 20.92 1.95 2.51
CA GLU A 123 19.95 1.70 3.59
C GLU A 123 19.41 3.02 4.16
N GLN A 124 20.26 4.05 4.28
CA GLN A 124 19.85 5.38 4.73
C GLN A 124 18.77 5.95 3.81
N ALA A 125 19.01 5.99 2.50
CA ALA A 125 18.03 6.50 1.55
C ALA A 125 16.73 5.67 1.59
N ALA A 126 16.84 4.34 1.70
CA ALA A 126 15.67 3.48 1.84
C ALA A 126 14.83 3.89 3.06
N ARG A 127 15.44 4.00 4.23
CA ARG A 127 14.73 4.28 5.49
C ARG A 127 14.17 5.69 5.57
N GLU A 128 14.96 6.69 5.19
CA GLU A 128 14.58 8.10 5.37
C GLU A 128 13.59 8.59 4.32
N VAL A 129 13.53 7.95 3.15
CA VAL A 129 12.73 8.42 2.03
C VAL A 129 11.64 7.40 1.67
N TYR A 130 12.04 6.22 1.20
CA TYR A 130 11.10 5.27 0.59
C TYR A 130 10.27 4.48 1.60
N LEU A 131 10.92 4.01 2.65
CA LEU A 131 10.26 3.22 3.69
C LEU A 131 9.53 4.08 4.70
N LYS A 132 9.91 5.36 4.83
CA LYS A 132 9.24 6.29 5.74
C LYS A 132 7.75 6.41 5.45
N ALA A 133 7.37 6.42 4.18
CA ALA A 133 5.98 6.45 3.75
C ALA A 133 5.15 5.26 4.26
N PHE A 134 5.79 4.11 4.50
CA PHE A 134 5.14 2.91 5.03
C PHE A 134 5.24 2.82 6.56
N GLN A 135 6.36 3.27 7.13
CA GLN A 135 6.61 3.19 8.56
C GLN A 135 5.49 3.83 9.37
N ASP A 136 5.16 5.07 9.09
CA ASP A 136 4.14 5.80 9.84
C ASP A 136 2.75 5.12 9.74
N VAL A 137 2.48 4.47 8.63
CA VAL A 137 1.20 3.74 8.46
C VAL A 137 1.15 2.48 9.32
N PHE A 138 2.28 1.78 9.49
CA PHE A 138 2.34 0.65 10.41
C PHE A 138 2.32 1.11 11.86
N GLU A 139 3.13 2.09 12.23
CA GLU A 139 3.34 2.49 13.62
C GLU A 139 2.20 3.38 14.16
N GLU A 140 1.68 4.31 13.36
CA GLU A 140 0.63 5.26 13.78
C GLU A 140 -0.75 4.88 13.24
N GLY A 141 -0.82 4.44 11.97
CA GLY A 141 -2.06 3.99 11.35
C GLY A 141 -2.47 2.57 11.75
N ASN A 142 -1.58 1.86 12.45
CA ASN A 142 -1.80 0.47 12.88
C ASN A 142 -2.25 -0.44 11.72
N ALA A 143 -1.61 -0.28 10.54
CA ALA A 143 -1.98 -1.01 9.34
C ALA A 143 -1.91 -2.52 9.56
N ASN A 144 -2.97 -3.22 9.21
CA ASN A 144 -3.14 -4.65 9.42
C ASN A 144 -2.85 -5.50 8.18
N GLY A 145 -2.33 -4.90 7.11
CA GLY A 145 -1.91 -5.62 5.92
C GLY A 145 -1.06 -4.81 4.95
N THR A 146 -0.31 -5.52 4.11
CA THR A 146 0.46 -4.92 3.02
C THR A 146 0.57 -5.82 1.80
N MET A 147 0.64 -5.22 0.62
CA MET A 147 0.92 -5.88 -0.64
C MET A 147 2.36 -5.61 -1.05
N VAL A 148 3.13 -6.67 -1.30
CA VAL A 148 4.52 -6.53 -1.72
C VAL A 148 4.61 -6.09 -3.18
N ALA A 149 5.66 -5.31 -3.48
CA ALA A 149 5.91 -4.82 -4.83
C ALA A 149 6.46 -5.90 -5.77
N TYR A 150 6.36 -5.66 -7.07
CA TYR A 150 7.02 -6.46 -8.11
C TYR A 150 8.54 -6.27 -8.11
N THR A 151 9.01 -5.13 -7.66
CA THR A 151 10.39 -4.67 -7.71
C THR A 151 11.31 -5.48 -6.80
N ARG A 152 12.59 -5.30 -7.01
CA ARG A 152 13.66 -5.91 -6.22
C ARG A 152 14.46 -4.82 -5.52
N TRP A 153 14.87 -5.06 -4.30
CA TRP A 153 15.92 -4.27 -3.67
C TRP A 153 17.26 -4.91 -4.02
N GLY A 154 18.00 -4.26 -4.89
CA GLY A 154 19.14 -4.89 -5.56
C GLY A 154 18.69 -6.08 -6.41
N CYS A 155 19.17 -7.26 -6.08
CA CYS A 155 18.82 -8.50 -6.79
C CYS A 155 17.70 -9.31 -6.12
N ILE A 156 17.26 -8.91 -4.91
CA ILE A 156 16.29 -9.70 -4.12
C ILE A 156 14.90 -9.11 -4.30
N TRP A 157 13.94 -9.93 -4.73
CA TRP A 157 12.53 -9.54 -4.77
C TRP A 157 12.05 -9.03 -3.41
N SER A 158 11.31 -7.93 -3.39
CA SER A 158 10.85 -7.29 -2.14
C SER A 158 10.15 -8.28 -1.19
N GLY A 159 9.26 -9.13 -1.70
CA GLY A 159 8.57 -10.14 -0.90
C GLY A 159 9.45 -11.30 -0.41
N GLY A 160 10.58 -11.55 -1.06
CA GLY A 160 11.59 -12.55 -0.64
C GLY A 160 12.74 -11.95 0.18
N ASN A 161 12.71 -10.66 0.43
CA ASN A 161 13.76 -9.97 1.18
C ASN A 161 13.52 -10.07 2.70
N LYS A 162 14.21 -11.01 3.35
CA LYS A 162 14.08 -11.23 4.80
C LYS A 162 14.45 -10.00 5.63
N GLY A 163 15.45 -9.22 5.19
CA GLY A 163 15.82 -7.97 5.88
C GLY A 163 14.68 -6.96 5.88
N LEU A 164 14.01 -6.82 4.73
CA LEU A 164 12.86 -5.93 4.59
C LEU A 164 11.63 -6.48 5.32
N MET A 165 11.24 -7.71 5.03
CA MET A 165 9.98 -8.28 5.52
C MET A 165 10.02 -8.64 7.01
N THR A 166 11.02 -9.40 7.44
CA THR A 166 11.15 -9.79 8.85
C THR A 166 11.88 -8.72 9.65
N GLY A 167 13.03 -8.26 9.16
CA GLY A 167 13.87 -7.32 9.90
C GLY A 167 13.14 -6.00 10.15
N ILE A 168 12.79 -5.29 9.10
CA ILE A 168 12.21 -3.96 9.20
C ILE A 168 10.71 -4.06 9.55
N MET A 169 9.91 -4.67 8.68
CA MET A 169 8.46 -4.61 8.83
C MET A 169 7.95 -5.33 10.10
N ARG A 170 8.43 -6.56 10.36
CA ARG A 170 7.94 -7.34 11.51
C ARG A 170 8.61 -6.93 12.82
N ASN A 171 9.95 -6.91 12.84
CA ASN A 171 10.68 -6.75 14.11
C ASN A 171 10.82 -5.29 14.53
N GLU A 172 11.14 -4.39 13.60
CA GLU A 172 11.34 -2.98 13.95
C GLU A 172 9.99 -2.22 14.07
N TRP A 173 9.09 -2.38 13.09
CA TRP A 173 7.79 -1.68 13.08
C TRP A 173 6.66 -2.47 13.74
N GLY A 174 6.92 -3.69 14.20
CA GLY A 174 5.96 -4.50 14.97
C GLY A 174 4.76 -5.02 14.18
N SER A 175 4.79 -4.97 12.84
CA SER A 175 3.66 -5.42 12.03
C SER A 175 3.41 -6.93 12.15
N ASN A 176 2.22 -7.30 12.58
CA ASN A 176 1.72 -8.68 12.58
C ASN A 176 0.66 -8.93 11.49
N GLY A 177 0.47 -7.95 10.61
CA GLY A 177 -0.59 -7.96 9.61
C GLY A 177 -0.38 -8.95 8.47
N LEU A 178 -1.43 -9.10 7.66
CA LEU A 178 -1.42 -9.90 6.45
C LEU A 178 -0.41 -9.34 5.45
N THR A 179 0.34 -10.21 4.80
CA THR A 179 1.21 -9.84 3.69
C THR A 179 0.84 -10.66 2.47
N ILE A 180 0.52 -9.99 1.37
CA ILE A 180 0.14 -10.65 0.11
C ILE A 180 1.07 -10.22 -1.03
N THR A 181 1.11 -11.03 -2.10
CA THR A 181 1.74 -10.60 -3.35
C THR A 181 0.86 -9.58 -4.06
N ASP A 182 1.44 -8.82 -4.98
CA ASP A 182 0.67 -8.21 -6.07
C ASP A 182 0.22 -9.32 -7.03
N ASN A 183 -0.53 -8.98 -8.07
CA ASN A 183 -1.09 -9.94 -9.01
C ASN A 183 -0.01 -10.84 -9.64
N VAL A 184 -0.19 -12.15 -9.55
CA VAL A 184 0.78 -13.17 -10.00
C VAL A 184 0.59 -13.62 -11.45
N LEU A 185 0.05 -12.77 -12.32
CA LEU A 185 -0.10 -13.07 -13.75
C LEU A 185 1.24 -13.38 -14.45
N ASN A 186 2.35 -13.00 -13.86
CA ASN A 186 3.69 -13.26 -14.36
C ASN A 186 4.55 -13.97 -13.30
N PRO A 187 5.48 -14.87 -13.67
CA PRO A 187 6.30 -15.62 -12.73
C PRO A 187 7.43 -14.76 -12.15
N TYR A 188 7.10 -13.84 -11.24
CA TYR A 188 8.08 -13.04 -10.50
C TYR A 188 8.23 -13.50 -9.04
N VAL A 189 7.29 -14.31 -8.57
CA VAL A 189 7.20 -14.77 -7.17
C VAL A 189 8.02 -16.03 -6.98
N ASN A 190 8.93 -16.00 -6.01
CA ASN A 190 9.47 -17.20 -5.41
C ASN A 190 8.69 -17.46 -4.10
N GLY A 191 7.72 -18.37 -4.15
CA GLY A 191 6.83 -18.68 -3.04
C GLY A 191 7.57 -19.10 -1.76
N PRO A 192 8.53 -20.06 -1.83
CA PRO A 192 9.34 -20.42 -0.67
C PRO A 192 10.08 -19.24 -0.04
N ASP A 193 10.73 -18.41 -0.84
CA ASP A 193 11.44 -17.22 -0.34
C ASP A 193 10.49 -16.24 0.32
N GLY A 194 9.30 -16.01 -0.23
CA GLY A 194 8.29 -15.13 0.33
C GLY A 194 7.80 -15.59 1.70
N VAL A 195 7.49 -16.89 1.84
CA VAL A 195 7.08 -17.46 3.11
C VAL A 195 8.20 -17.36 4.15
N MET A 196 9.43 -17.69 3.77
CA MET A 196 10.59 -17.64 4.66
C MET A 196 11.03 -16.21 5.01
N ALA A 197 10.76 -15.25 4.14
CA ALA A 197 11.15 -13.86 4.37
C ALA A 197 10.25 -13.13 5.36
N GLY A 198 8.96 -13.46 5.41
CA GLY A 198 8.03 -12.73 6.28
C GLY A 198 6.58 -13.20 6.19
N GLY A 199 6.34 -14.42 5.71
CA GLY A 199 5.00 -14.98 5.62
C GLY A 199 4.15 -14.38 4.50
N VAL A 200 4.78 -14.07 3.36
CA VAL A 200 4.06 -13.57 2.19
C VAL A 200 3.19 -14.69 1.60
N THR A 201 1.91 -14.43 1.48
CA THR A 201 0.96 -15.32 0.81
C THR A 201 0.71 -14.85 -0.62
N THR A 202 0.39 -15.78 -1.52
CA THR A 202 0.04 -15.44 -2.91
C THR A 202 -1.41 -14.96 -2.99
N TYR A 203 -1.59 -14.02 -3.87
CA TYR A 203 -2.90 -13.50 -4.26
C TYR A 203 -3.32 -14.12 -5.60
#